data_2b214f8ae8c7b2f2820b2a82e3575756
#
_entry.id   2b214f8ae8c7b2f2820b2a82e3575756
#
_cell.length_a   1.000
_cell.length_b   1.000
_cell.length_c   1.000
_cell.angle_alpha   90.00
_cell.angle_beta   90.00
_cell.angle_gamma   90.00
#
_symmetry.space_group_name_H-M   'P 1'
#
loop_
_entity.id
_entity.type
_entity.pdbx_description
1 polymer ?
#
loop_
_entity_poly.entity_id
_entity_poly.type
_entity_poly.pdbx_seq_one_letter_code
_entity_poly.pdbx_strand_id
1 'polypeptide(L)'
;MAPRGGLMLGTSRTTRGDTLVEYEALRIEEAGDTLVYVASPSRQATTRFRAAGVRGDTVRFEDPTHDFPQRVGYVRRGADSLVAWIEGTQNGHPRRVEFPYARVECPR
;
A
#
# COMPACT_ATOMS: atom_id res chain seq x y z
N MET A 1 -8.02 6.82 -6.51
CA MET A 1 -8.02 7.28 -5.10
C MET A 1 -7.73 8.77 -5.06
N ALA A 2 -8.60 9.56 -4.45
CA ALA A 2 -8.43 10.99 -4.32
C ALA A 2 -8.70 11.40 -2.86
N PRO A 3 -7.86 12.26 -2.25
CA PRO A 3 -8.05 12.65 -0.85
C PRO A 3 -9.20 13.60 -0.67
N ARG A 4 -10.01 13.39 0.36
CA ARG A 4 -11.04 14.30 0.83
C ARG A 4 -11.20 14.16 2.33
N GLY A 5 -11.32 15.30 3.03
CA GLY A 5 -11.51 15.30 4.48
C GLY A 5 -10.38 14.63 5.24
N GLY A 6 -9.16 14.75 4.77
CA GLY A 6 -8.00 14.09 5.38
C GLY A 6 -7.96 12.58 5.16
N LEU A 7 -8.66 12.06 4.16
CA LEU A 7 -8.79 10.63 3.93
C LEU A 7 -8.70 10.28 2.44
N MET A 8 -7.92 9.25 2.12
CA MET A 8 -7.90 8.61 0.82
C MET A 8 -8.39 7.16 1.00
N LEU A 9 -9.32 6.73 0.17
CA LEU A 9 -9.86 5.37 0.19
C LEU A 9 -9.49 4.64 -1.08
N GLY A 10 -9.22 3.37 -0.96
CA GLY A 10 -8.93 2.52 -2.09
C GLY A 10 -9.24 1.06 -1.79
N THR A 11 -9.28 0.29 -2.86
CA THR A 11 -9.44 -1.15 -2.77
C THR A 11 -8.47 -1.81 -3.72
N SER A 12 -8.05 -3.03 -3.39
CA SER A 12 -7.27 -3.85 -4.29
C SER A 12 -7.87 -5.25 -4.36
N ARG A 13 -7.60 -5.91 -5.46
CA ARG A 13 -8.01 -7.30 -5.64
C ARG A 13 -6.89 -8.03 -6.39
N THR A 14 -6.61 -9.24 -5.95
CA THR A 14 -5.64 -10.11 -6.59
C THR A 14 -6.37 -11.32 -7.15
N THR A 15 -6.15 -11.60 -8.43
CA THR A 15 -6.74 -12.75 -9.10
C THR A 15 -5.64 -13.63 -9.67
N ARG A 16 -5.96 -14.91 -9.80
CA ARG A 16 -5.14 -15.86 -10.55
C ARG A 16 -6.03 -16.46 -11.62
N GLY A 17 -5.80 -16.04 -12.87
CA GLY A 17 -6.81 -16.26 -13.93
C GLY A 17 -8.09 -15.53 -13.57
N ASP A 18 -9.21 -16.23 -13.56
CA ASP A 18 -10.52 -15.67 -13.17
C ASP A 18 -10.87 -15.92 -11.70
N THR A 19 -9.94 -16.49 -10.92
CA THR A 19 -10.19 -16.82 -9.52
C THR A 19 -9.71 -15.70 -8.62
N LEU A 20 -10.59 -15.23 -7.75
CA LEU A 20 -10.22 -14.27 -6.71
C LEU A 20 -9.34 -14.94 -5.66
N VAL A 21 -8.14 -14.39 -5.44
CA VAL A 21 -7.19 -14.86 -4.42
C VAL A 21 -7.31 -14.04 -3.15
N GLU A 22 -7.36 -12.71 -3.29
CA GLU A 22 -7.39 -11.80 -2.14
C GLU A 22 -7.98 -10.45 -2.55
N TYR A 23 -8.59 -9.78 -1.59
CA TYR A 23 -8.97 -8.38 -1.73
C TYR A 23 -8.62 -7.63 -0.45
N GLU A 24 -8.41 -6.33 -0.59
CA GLU A 24 -8.08 -5.46 0.55
C GLU A 24 -8.86 -4.15 0.47
N ALA A 25 -9.28 -3.68 1.63
CA ALA A 25 -9.69 -2.29 1.80
C ALA A 25 -8.48 -1.51 2.32
N LEU A 26 -8.21 -0.38 1.71
CA LEU A 26 -7.04 0.45 2.00
C LEU A 26 -7.50 1.87 2.30
N ARG A 27 -6.82 2.52 3.24
CA ARG A 27 -6.99 3.96 3.43
C ARG A 27 -5.67 4.59 3.87
N ILE A 28 -5.50 5.83 3.49
CA ILE A 28 -4.44 6.70 4.02
C ILE A 28 -5.17 7.84 4.72
N GLU A 29 -4.91 8.01 6.00
CA GLU A 29 -5.56 9.02 6.83
C GLU A 29 -4.54 9.94 7.48
N GLU A 30 -4.93 11.18 7.68
CA GLU A 30 -4.15 12.13 8.48
C GLU A 30 -4.37 11.82 9.95
N ALA A 31 -3.27 11.73 10.70
CA ALA A 31 -3.27 11.51 12.14
C ALA A 31 -2.31 12.52 12.78
N GLY A 32 -2.81 13.70 13.15
CA GLY A 32 -1.97 14.82 13.56
C GLY A 32 -1.10 15.28 12.41
N ASP A 33 0.21 15.32 12.61
CA ASP A 33 1.18 15.77 11.62
C ASP A 33 1.71 14.63 10.72
N THR A 34 1.14 13.46 10.82
CA THR A 34 1.61 12.30 10.06
C THR A 34 0.50 11.67 9.23
N LEU A 35 0.89 10.81 8.31
CA LEU A 35 -0.02 9.98 7.53
C LEU A 35 0.04 8.55 8.05
N VAL A 36 -1.08 7.87 8.04
CA VAL A 36 -1.19 6.47 8.44
C VAL A 36 -1.83 5.69 7.31
N TYR A 37 -1.16 4.63 6.90
CA TYR A 37 -1.65 3.66 5.93
C TYR A 37 -2.33 2.53 6.70
N VAL A 38 -3.57 2.25 6.37
CA VAL A 38 -4.36 1.19 7.02
C VAL A 38 -4.78 0.18 5.97
N ALA A 39 -4.40 -1.06 6.18
CA ALA A 39 -4.74 -2.16 5.27
C ALA A 39 -5.62 -3.18 6.00
N SER A 40 -6.74 -3.51 5.36
CA SER A 40 -7.68 -4.53 5.86
C SER A 40 -7.80 -5.63 4.80
N PRO A 41 -6.89 -6.61 4.82
CA PRO A 41 -6.94 -7.73 3.87
C PRO A 41 -8.08 -8.69 4.20
N SER A 42 -8.57 -9.40 3.18
CA SER A 42 -9.71 -10.30 3.32
C SER A 42 -9.47 -11.50 4.25
N ARG A 43 -8.20 -11.84 4.51
CA ARG A 43 -7.84 -13.04 5.28
C ARG A 43 -6.95 -12.77 6.48
N GLN A 44 -6.68 -11.52 6.79
CA GLN A 44 -5.77 -11.13 7.87
C GLN A 44 -6.36 -9.98 8.67
N ALA A 45 -5.79 -9.77 9.85
CA ALA A 45 -6.18 -8.63 10.68
C ALA A 45 -5.81 -7.30 10.01
N THR A 46 -6.55 -6.27 10.34
CA THR A 46 -6.25 -4.90 9.92
C THR A 46 -4.92 -4.45 10.51
N THR A 47 -4.09 -3.82 9.70
CA THR A 47 -2.78 -3.32 10.09
C THR A 47 -2.65 -1.83 9.82
N ARG A 48 -1.78 -1.16 10.58
CA ARG A 48 -1.54 0.28 10.49
C ARG A 48 -0.03 0.53 10.37
N PHE A 49 0.34 1.35 9.39
CA PHE A 49 1.72 1.75 9.16
C PHE A 49 1.81 3.27 9.17
N ARG A 50 2.77 3.83 9.88
CA ARG A 50 2.99 5.27 9.92
C ARG A 50 3.94 5.70 8.81
N ALA A 51 3.75 6.92 8.30
CA ALA A 51 4.66 7.48 7.32
C ALA A 51 6.07 7.57 7.91
N ALA A 52 7.04 6.98 7.21
CA ALA A 52 8.45 6.99 7.58
C ALA A 52 9.26 7.95 6.74
N GLY A 53 8.70 8.44 5.64
CA GLY A 53 9.34 9.42 4.79
C GLY A 53 8.52 9.71 3.55
N VAL A 54 8.55 10.97 3.16
CA VAL A 54 8.04 11.45 1.89
C VAL A 54 9.18 12.19 1.20
N ARG A 55 9.56 11.78 0.01
CA ARG A 55 10.67 12.38 -0.72
C ARG A 55 10.39 12.40 -2.20
N GLY A 56 10.16 13.59 -2.76
CA GLY A 56 9.78 13.72 -4.16
C GLY A 56 8.51 12.94 -4.47
N ASP A 57 8.61 12.00 -5.39
CA ASP A 57 7.49 11.17 -5.84
C ASP A 57 7.33 9.87 -5.03
N THR A 58 8.07 9.73 -3.93
CA THR A 58 8.10 8.51 -3.12
C THR A 58 7.51 8.75 -1.74
N VAL A 59 6.63 7.87 -1.29
CA VAL A 59 6.15 7.83 0.08
C VAL A 59 6.36 6.43 0.64
N ARG A 60 6.79 6.35 1.90
CA ARG A 60 7.06 5.10 2.58
C ARG A 60 6.37 5.09 3.93
N PHE A 61 5.73 3.97 4.24
CA PHE A 61 5.09 3.70 5.53
C PHE A 61 5.77 2.52 6.18
N GLU A 62 5.85 2.52 7.52
CA GLU A 62 6.45 1.39 8.22
C GLU A 62 5.79 1.08 9.55
N ASP A 63 5.89 -0.17 9.94
CA ASP A 63 5.63 -0.68 11.27
C ASP A 63 6.71 -1.75 11.56
N PRO A 64 7.78 -1.37 12.29
CA PRO A 64 8.88 -2.31 12.56
C PRO A 64 8.47 -3.52 13.37
N THR A 65 7.34 -3.47 14.06
CA THR A 65 6.85 -4.57 14.91
C THR A 65 5.95 -5.54 14.17
N HIS A 66 5.58 -5.19 12.92
CA HIS A 66 4.74 -6.05 12.10
C HIS A 66 5.55 -7.24 11.56
N ASP A 67 4.87 -8.37 11.34
CA ASP A 67 5.44 -9.44 10.52
C ASP A 67 5.68 -8.92 9.10
N PHE A 68 6.33 -9.69 8.25
CA PHE A 68 6.52 -9.24 6.87
C PHE A 68 5.17 -8.88 6.22
N PRO A 69 5.04 -7.72 5.57
CA PRO A 69 6.05 -6.67 5.42
C PRO A 69 6.09 -5.70 6.61
N GLN A 70 7.27 -5.15 6.89
CA GLN A 70 7.43 -4.07 7.86
C GLN A 70 7.33 -2.70 7.19
N ARG A 71 7.52 -2.61 5.88
CA ARG A 71 7.45 -1.37 5.11
C ARG A 71 6.60 -1.55 3.86
N VAL A 72 5.86 -0.50 3.54
CA VAL A 72 5.07 -0.38 2.31
C VAL A 72 5.41 0.96 1.67
N GLY A 73 5.69 0.96 0.39
CA GLY A 73 6.05 2.18 -0.29
C GLY A 73 5.40 2.31 -1.65
N TYR A 74 5.34 3.56 -2.12
CA TYR A 74 4.82 3.92 -3.43
C TYR A 74 5.73 4.95 -4.07
N VAL A 75 6.04 4.78 -5.34
CA VAL A 75 6.76 5.77 -6.13
C VAL A 75 6.01 6.01 -7.44
N ARG A 76 5.76 7.29 -7.74
CA ARG A 76 5.16 7.67 -9.02
C ARG A 76 6.23 7.68 -10.10
N ARG A 77 5.93 7.03 -11.23
CA ARG A 77 6.80 6.93 -12.40
C ARG A 77 6.14 7.61 -13.60
N GLY A 78 6.03 8.94 -13.57
CA GLY A 78 5.33 9.69 -14.59
C GLY A 78 3.86 9.88 -14.26
N ALA A 79 3.06 10.32 -15.25
CA ALA A 79 1.66 10.70 -15.03
C ALA A 79 0.73 9.49 -14.82
N ASP A 80 1.06 8.34 -15.42
CA ASP A 80 0.16 7.20 -15.51
C ASP A 80 0.72 5.90 -14.96
N SER A 81 1.87 5.96 -14.29
CA SER A 81 2.53 4.76 -13.76
C SER A 81 2.91 4.94 -12.31
N LEU A 82 2.82 3.86 -11.57
CA LEU A 82 3.10 3.79 -10.14
C LEU A 82 3.77 2.45 -9.85
N VAL A 83 4.78 2.46 -9.00
CA VAL A 83 5.33 1.22 -8.45
C VAL A 83 5.06 1.20 -6.97
N ALA A 84 4.36 0.19 -6.50
CA ALA A 84 4.22 -0.12 -5.10
C ALA A 84 5.21 -1.20 -4.72
N TRP A 85 5.67 -1.19 -3.47
CA TRP A 85 6.50 -2.28 -2.97
C TRP A 85 6.18 -2.58 -1.51
N ILE A 86 6.45 -3.81 -1.14
CA ILE A 86 6.48 -4.24 0.25
C ILE A 86 7.87 -4.81 0.51
N GLU A 87 8.41 -4.54 1.68
CA GLU A 87 9.73 -5.03 2.05
C GLU A 87 9.87 -5.22 3.55
N GLY A 88 10.86 -5.98 3.93
CA GLY A 88 11.19 -6.25 5.32
C GLY A 88 11.97 -7.53 5.45
N THR A 89 11.85 -8.14 6.63
CA THR A 89 12.49 -9.42 6.95
C THR A 89 11.42 -10.48 7.13
N GLN A 90 11.59 -11.61 6.48
CA GLN A 90 10.72 -12.78 6.61
C GLN A 90 11.60 -14.01 6.92
N ASN A 91 11.32 -14.66 8.04
CA ASN A 91 12.11 -15.83 8.49
C ASN A 91 13.61 -15.53 8.58
N GLY A 92 13.98 -14.34 9.05
CA GLY A 92 15.38 -13.92 9.18
C GLY A 92 16.05 -13.47 7.89
N HIS A 93 15.33 -13.43 6.78
CA HIS A 93 15.89 -13.05 5.48
C HIS A 93 15.24 -11.77 4.94
N PRO A 94 16.02 -10.84 4.38
CA PRO A 94 15.46 -9.67 3.72
C PRO A 94 14.67 -10.09 2.49
N ARG A 95 13.52 -9.40 2.29
CA ARG A 95 12.63 -9.66 1.18
C ARG A 95 12.01 -8.37 0.68
N ARG A 96 11.87 -8.24 -0.64
CA ARG A 96 11.19 -7.13 -1.29
C ARG A 96 10.36 -7.67 -2.45
N VAL A 97 9.13 -7.19 -2.56
CA VAL A 97 8.24 -7.49 -3.68
C VAL A 97 7.76 -6.18 -4.28
N GLU A 98 7.84 -6.05 -5.59
CA GLU A 98 7.40 -4.86 -6.30
C GLU A 98 6.16 -5.16 -7.14
N PHE A 99 5.27 -4.16 -7.21
CA PHE A 99 4.02 -4.23 -7.96
C PHE A 99 3.94 -3.01 -8.88
N PRO A 100 4.27 -3.15 -10.16
CA PRO A 100 4.10 -2.06 -11.11
C PRO A 100 2.63 -1.94 -11.51
N TYR A 101 2.14 -0.70 -11.56
CA TYR A 101 0.77 -0.39 -11.96
C TYR A 101 0.75 0.65 -13.07
N ALA A 102 -0.16 0.47 -13.99
CA ALA A 102 -0.49 1.47 -15.00
C ALA A 102 -1.92 1.96 -14.73
N ARG A 103 -2.14 3.26 -14.97
CA ARG A 103 -3.48 3.83 -14.86
C ARG A 103 -4.37 3.31 -15.97
N VAL A 104 -5.58 2.95 -15.61
CA VAL A 104 -6.61 2.56 -16.57
C VAL A 104 -7.90 3.31 -16.24
N GLU A 105 -8.79 3.43 -17.20
CA GLU A 105 -10.11 3.98 -16.95
C GLU A 105 -10.96 2.95 -16.22
N CYS A 106 -11.81 3.43 -15.31
CA CYS A 106 -12.72 2.54 -14.61
C CYS A 106 -13.76 1.97 -15.59
N PRO A 107 -14.02 0.67 -15.52
CA PRO A 107 -15.09 0.07 -16.31
C PRO A 107 -16.44 0.70 -15.94
N ARG A 108 -17.30 0.83 -16.91
CA ARG A 108 -18.66 1.34 -16.73
C ARG A 108 -19.66 0.18 -16.68
#